data_1b36747f233b469fa883faefbef68898
#
_entry.id   1b36747f233b469fa883faefbef68898
#
_cell.length_a   1.000
_cell.length_b   1.000
_cell.length_c   1.000
_cell.angle_alpha   90.00
_cell.angle_beta   90.00
_cell.angle_gamma   90.00
#
_symmetry.space_group_name_H-M   'P 1'
#
loop_
_entity.id
_entity.type
_entity.pdbx_description
1 polymer ?
#
loop_
_entity_poly.entity_id
_entity_poly.type
_entity_poly.pdbx_seq_one_letter_code
_entity_poly.pdbx_strand_id
1 'polypeptide(L)'
;QGNKYIKINHVFIAEINKLNDSYSNLLNSSPGISKEFKSKELKELEYAHINNIENYESYHQYLTKDPTFKADETLYKDYKKFNFNDTEAFKTSNAYKRLLESHYQRIAQNESTLHAKDLTLVYLETIDTSFPDGPVKDELMFNYLRYGMKANAALEEVYKRYQSSNQNSENLSKVTSSYKVLSNLTPGKASPIFTYENYKGGETSLKDLAGKIIYIDVWATWCGPCLREIPALKNLEKDYHDKNIAFVSLSIDEEKDYQKWRSMIADRALSGIQLMADNNWKSSFVTSYGIRGIPRFILIDTAGNIINSDAPRPSNPEIRTILNNLL
;
A
#
# COMPACT_ATOMS: atom_id res chain seq x y z
N GLN A 1 -2.68 1.48 -20.67
CA GLN A 1 -3.85 1.80 -19.82
C GLN A 1 -3.63 3.04 -18.93
N GLY A 2 -2.40 3.35 -18.48
CA GLY A 2 -2.13 4.48 -17.58
C GLY A 2 -2.14 5.87 -18.26
N ASN A 3 -2.02 5.95 -19.58
CA ASN A 3 -1.75 7.22 -20.27
C ASN A 3 -2.91 8.25 -20.18
N LYS A 4 -4.15 7.83 -19.96
CA LYS A 4 -5.30 8.72 -19.78
C LYS A 4 -5.21 9.58 -18.51
N TYR A 5 -4.61 9.05 -17.44
CA TYR A 5 -4.53 9.75 -16.16
C TYR A 5 -3.47 10.86 -16.10
N ILE A 6 -2.57 10.95 -17.07
CA ILE A 6 -1.62 12.08 -17.17
C ILE A 6 -2.19 13.30 -17.91
N LYS A 7 -3.42 13.20 -18.41
CA LYS A 7 -4.10 14.29 -19.13
C LYS A 7 -4.71 15.28 -18.14
N ILE A 8 -4.85 16.52 -18.56
CA ILE A 8 -5.61 17.53 -17.81
C ILE A 8 -7.11 17.17 -17.76
N ASN A 9 -7.82 17.67 -16.78
CA ASN A 9 -9.19 17.28 -16.42
C ASN A 9 -10.14 17.11 -17.61
N HIS A 10 -10.27 18.14 -18.48
CA HIS A 10 -11.22 18.10 -19.59
C HIS A 10 -10.84 17.08 -20.67
N VAL A 11 -9.54 16.85 -20.91
CA VAL A 11 -9.09 15.84 -21.87
C VAL A 11 -9.30 14.44 -21.29
N PHE A 12 -8.99 14.24 -20.01
CA PHE A 12 -9.25 12.99 -19.31
C PHE A 12 -10.75 12.61 -19.42
N ILE A 13 -11.65 13.53 -19.07
CA ILE A 13 -13.11 13.31 -19.13
C ILE A 13 -13.54 12.97 -20.56
N ALA A 14 -13.08 13.72 -21.56
CA ALA A 14 -13.43 13.44 -22.96
C ALA A 14 -12.99 12.03 -23.40
N GLU A 15 -11.79 11.60 -22.99
CA GLU A 15 -11.30 10.25 -23.32
C GLU A 15 -12.10 9.14 -22.64
N ILE A 16 -12.41 9.27 -21.34
CA ILE A 16 -13.16 8.23 -20.64
C ILE A 16 -14.62 8.16 -21.09
N ASN A 17 -15.24 9.31 -21.39
CA ASN A 17 -16.59 9.35 -21.97
C ASN A 17 -16.60 8.65 -23.34
N LYS A 18 -15.67 8.98 -24.23
CA LYS A 18 -15.55 8.33 -25.53
C LYS A 18 -15.38 6.80 -25.42
N LEU A 19 -14.58 6.34 -24.46
CA LEU A 19 -14.42 4.91 -24.21
C LEU A 19 -15.73 4.28 -23.74
N ASN A 20 -16.39 4.89 -22.77
CA ASN A 20 -17.67 4.42 -22.23
C ASN A 20 -18.74 4.33 -23.33
N ASP A 21 -18.86 5.37 -24.15
CA ASP A 21 -19.81 5.42 -25.27
C ASP A 21 -19.49 4.34 -26.31
N SER A 22 -18.21 4.12 -26.63
CA SER A 22 -17.78 3.10 -27.58
C SER A 22 -18.17 1.70 -27.11
N TYR A 23 -17.93 1.36 -25.85
CA TYR A 23 -18.30 0.07 -25.28
C TYR A 23 -19.83 -0.10 -25.17
N SER A 24 -20.53 0.94 -24.74
CA SER A 24 -22.00 0.94 -24.65
C SER A 24 -22.65 0.74 -26.02
N ASN A 25 -22.14 1.42 -27.05
CA ASN A 25 -22.63 1.28 -28.44
C ASN A 25 -22.34 -0.13 -28.98
N LEU A 26 -21.13 -0.66 -28.74
CA LEU A 26 -20.80 -2.03 -29.14
C LEU A 26 -21.75 -3.05 -28.50
N LEU A 27 -21.98 -2.93 -27.20
CA LEU A 27 -22.86 -3.82 -26.45
C LEU A 27 -24.31 -3.73 -26.96
N ASN A 28 -24.82 -2.52 -27.17
CA ASN A 28 -26.17 -2.30 -27.66
C ASN A 28 -26.40 -2.83 -29.09
N SER A 29 -25.39 -2.67 -29.96
CA SER A 29 -25.45 -3.11 -31.36
C SER A 29 -25.19 -4.59 -31.58
N SER A 30 -24.63 -5.31 -30.57
CA SER A 30 -24.28 -6.71 -30.69
C SER A 30 -25.53 -7.60 -30.77
N PRO A 31 -25.74 -8.40 -31.86
CA PRO A 31 -26.86 -9.31 -31.99
C PRO A 31 -26.69 -10.54 -31.08
N GLY A 32 -27.79 -11.18 -30.72
CA GLY A 32 -27.80 -12.44 -29.95
C GLY A 32 -27.54 -12.31 -28.45
N ILE A 33 -27.29 -11.11 -27.94
CA ILE A 33 -27.09 -10.86 -26.50
C ILE A 33 -28.44 -10.53 -25.86
N SER A 34 -28.79 -11.22 -24.77
CA SER A 34 -30.03 -10.98 -24.02
C SER A 34 -30.11 -9.56 -23.46
N LYS A 35 -31.34 -9.05 -23.31
CA LYS A 35 -31.59 -7.72 -22.70
C LYS A 35 -31.06 -7.66 -21.25
N GLU A 36 -31.22 -8.74 -20.51
CA GLU A 36 -30.77 -8.84 -19.12
C GLU A 36 -29.26 -8.72 -19.03
N PHE A 37 -28.51 -9.45 -19.86
CA PHE A 37 -27.05 -9.37 -19.93
C PHE A 37 -26.60 -7.95 -20.32
N LYS A 38 -27.22 -7.35 -21.37
CA LYS A 38 -26.90 -5.97 -21.77
C LYS A 38 -27.11 -4.98 -20.63
N SER A 39 -28.23 -5.08 -19.92
CA SER A 39 -28.50 -4.20 -18.76
C SER A 39 -27.48 -4.34 -17.65
N LYS A 40 -27.06 -5.58 -17.36
CA LYS A 40 -26.02 -5.85 -16.36
C LYS A 40 -24.68 -5.26 -16.78
N GLU A 41 -24.21 -5.52 -18.01
CA GLU A 41 -22.94 -5.02 -18.49
C GLU A 41 -22.90 -3.49 -18.62
N LEU A 42 -24.03 -2.83 -18.97
CA LEU A 42 -24.10 -1.37 -18.97
C LEU A 42 -23.92 -0.79 -17.58
N LYS A 43 -24.45 -1.44 -16.53
CA LYS A 43 -24.16 -1.04 -15.14
C LYS A 43 -22.72 -1.24 -14.75
N GLU A 44 -22.11 -2.37 -15.13
CA GLU A 44 -20.66 -2.61 -14.88
C GLU A 44 -19.80 -1.53 -15.56
N LEU A 45 -20.16 -1.10 -16.78
CA LEU A 45 -19.48 -0.01 -17.49
C LEU A 45 -19.66 1.34 -16.77
N GLU A 46 -20.87 1.64 -16.28
CA GLU A 46 -21.14 2.84 -15.48
C GLU A 46 -20.29 2.87 -14.21
N TYR A 47 -20.25 1.77 -13.45
CA TYR A 47 -19.43 1.66 -12.23
C TYR A 47 -17.95 1.82 -12.53
N ALA A 48 -17.46 1.19 -13.59
CA ALA A 48 -16.07 1.32 -14.02
C ALA A 48 -15.73 2.75 -14.48
N HIS A 49 -16.67 3.43 -15.13
CA HIS A 49 -16.53 4.81 -15.57
C HIS A 49 -16.38 5.76 -14.38
N ILE A 50 -17.29 5.67 -13.39
CA ILE A 50 -17.21 6.47 -12.17
C ILE A 50 -15.94 6.16 -11.39
N ASN A 51 -15.56 4.88 -11.28
CA ASN A 51 -14.32 4.47 -10.61
C ASN A 51 -13.05 5.07 -11.26
N ASN A 52 -13.02 5.25 -12.59
CA ASN A 52 -11.92 5.95 -13.23
C ASN A 52 -11.81 7.41 -12.75
N ILE A 53 -12.94 8.07 -12.51
CA ILE A 53 -12.95 9.47 -12.04
C ILE A 53 -12.55 9.54 -10.58
N GLU A 54 -13.06 8.65 -9.73
CA GLU A 54 -12.67 8.58 -8.31
C GLU A 54 -11.14 8.42 -8.14
N ASN A 55 -10.50 7.69 -9.05
CA ASN A 55 -9.07 7.44 -9.01
C ASN A 55 -8.22 8.47 -9.79
N TYR A 56 -8.82 9.46 -10.44
CA TYR A 56 -8.08 10.35 -11.34
C TYR A 56 -6.98 11.13 -10.64
N GLU A 57 -7.28 11.80 -9.52
CA GLU A 57 -6.30 12.59 -8.78
C GLU A 57 -5.11 11.74 -8.33
N SER A 58 -5.37 10.63 -7.67
CA SER A 58 -4.32 9.76 -7.12
C SER A 58 -3.43 9.14 -8.20
N TYR A 59 -4.04 8.69 -9.31
CA TYR A 59 -3.26 8.16 -10.43
C TYR A 59 -2.49 9.25 -11.18
N HIS A 60 -3.05 10.46 -11.31
CA HIS A 60 -2.34 11.60 -11.90
C HIS A 60 -1.09 11.93 -11.08
N GLN A 61 -1.24 12.12 -9.77
CA GLN A 61 -0.13 12.37 -8.84
C GLN A 61 0.96 11.28 -8.95
N TYR A 62 0.55 10.01 -8.96
CA TYR A 62 1.49 8.89 -9.06
C TYR A 62 2.25 8.85 -10.38
N LEU A 63 1.57 9.05 -11.52
CA LEU A 63 2.16 8.93 -12.86
C LEU A 63 3.01 10.13 -13.25
N THR A 64 2.60 11.33 -12.83
CA THR A 64 3.33 12.58 -13.11
C THR A 64 4.39 12.88 -12.05
N LYS A 65 4.38 12.16 -10.93
CA LYS A 65 5.19 12.43 -9.73
C LYS A 65 4.95 13.84 -9.14
N ASP A 66 3.75 14.35 -9.34
CA ASP A 66 3.31 15.62 -8.78
C ASP A 66 2.29 15.37 -7.64
N PRO A 67 2.73 15.32 -6.38
CA PRO A 67 1.85 15.09 -5.24
C PRO A 67 0.96 16.31 -4.93
N THR A 68 1.20 17.46 -5.57
CA THR A 68 0.45 18.70 -5.34
C THR A 68 -0.76 18.82 -6.27
N PHE A 69 -0.83 18.00 -7.30
CA PHE A 69 -1.95 18.01 -8.23
C PHE A 69 -3.28 17.80 -7.52
N LYS A 70 -4.27 18.62 -7.86
CA LYS A 70 -5.65 18.47 -7.41
C LYS A 70 -6.58 18.38 -8.61
N ALA A 71 -7.48 17.40 -8.60
CA ALA A 71 -8.53 17.29 -9.57
C ALA A 71 -9.57 18.40 -9.36
N ASP A 72 -10.16 18.89 -10.45
CA ASP A 72 -11.24 19.89 -10.36
C ASP A 72 -12.49 19.26 -9.73
N GLU A 73 -13.04 19.90 -8.71
CA GLU A 73 -14.25 19.48 -8.00
C GLU A 73 -15.47 19.28 -8.93
N THR A 74 -15.46 19.95 -10.10
CA THR A 74 -16.51 19.76 -11.11
C THR A 74 -16.57 18.35 -11.67
N LEU A 75 -15.47 17.60 -11.63
CA LEU A 75 -15.41 16.19 -12.04
C LEU A 75 -16.38 15.30 -11.27
N TYR A 76 -16.63 15.63 -10.01
CA TYR A 76 -17.46 14.83 -9.11
C TYR A 76 -18.93 15.26 -9.10
N LYS A 77 -19.29 16.36 -9.80
CA LYS A 77 -20.66 16.92 -9.75
C LYS A 77 -21.70 15.98 -10.35
N ASP A 78 -21.35 15.28 -11.42
CA ASP A 78 -22.30 14.43 -12.16
C ASP A 78 -22.66 13.15 -11.38
N TYR A 79 -21.85 12.80 -10.37
CA TYR A 79 -22.04 11.61 -9.53
C TYR A 79 -22.65 11.89 -8.16
N LYS A 80 -22.96 13.14 -7.82
CA LYS A 80 -23.63 13.50 -6.55
C LYS A 80 -24.96 12.79 -6.34
N LYS A 81 -25.60 12.33 -7.42
CA LYS A 81 -26.85 11.58 -7.40
C LYS A 81 -26.68 10.08 -7.50
N PHE A 82 -25.43 9.59 -7.65
CA PHE A 82 -25.17 8.17 -7.73
C PHE A 82 -25.44 7.50 -6.37
N ASN A 83 -26.08 6.33 -6.41
CA ASN A 83 -26.38 5.58 -5.19
C ASN A 83 -25.14 4.77 -4.75
N PHE A 84 -24.35 5.33 -3.85
CA PHE A 84 -23.23 4.64 -3.21
C PHE A 84 -23.67 3.68 -2.08
N ASN A 85 -24.96 3.37 -1.95
CA ASN A 85 -25.53 2.52 -0.91
C ASN A 85 -26.41 1.40 -1.47
N ASP A 86 -26.11 0.92 -2.69
CA ASP A 86 -26.80 -0.18 -3.34
C ASP A 86 -26.21 -1.53 -2.88
N THR A 87 -26.85 -2.13 -1.87
CA THR A 87 -26.40 -3.41 -1.28
C THR A 87 -26.52 -4.58 -2.25
N GLU A 88 -27.43 -4.55 -3.21
CA GLU A 88 -27.56 -5.61 -4.22
C GLU A 88 -26.46 -5.48 -5.29
N ALA A 89 -26.15 -4.27 -5.74
CA ALA A 89 -25.00 -4.03 -6.60
C ALA A 89 -23.70 -4.46 -5.91
N PHE A 90 -23.54 -4.17 -4.61
CA PHE A 90 -22.36 -4.60 -3.84
C PHE A 90 -22.19 -6.12 -3.82
N LYS A 91 -23.27 -6.89 -3.66
CA LYS A 91 -23.20 -8.36 -3.66
C LYS A 91 -22.87 -8.96 -5.02
N THR A 92 -23.28 -8.32 -6.10
CA THR A 92 -23.31 -8.92 -7.44
C THR A 92 -22.29 -8.33 -8.43
N SER A 93 -21.72 -7.14 -8.14
CA SER A 93 -20.79 -6.43 -9.02
C SER A 93 -19.44 -6.17 -8.36
N ASN A 94 -18.38 -6.72 -8.95
CA ASN A 94 -17.02 -6.40 -8.55
C ASN A 94 -16.59 -4.98 -8.96
N ALA A 95 -17.19 -4.41 -10.02
CA ALA A 95 -16.92 -3.04 -10.42
C ALA A 95 -17.52 -2.06 -9.40
N TYR A 96 -18.73 -2.35 -8.90
CA TYR A 96 -19.34 -1.55 -7.84
C TYR A 96 -18.56 -1.61 -6.53
N LYS A 97 -18.08 -2.79 -6.12
CA LYS A 97 -17.21 -2.93 -4.93
C LYS A 97 -15.97 -2.05 -5.03
N ARG A 98 -15.25 -2.13 -6.14
CA ARG A 98 -14.07 -1.29 -6.39
C ARG A 98 -14.39 0.21 -6.41
N LEU A 99 -15.54 0.57 -6.97
CA LEU A 99 -16.01 1.95 -6.97
C LEU A 99 -16.24 2.45 -5.54
N LEU A 100 -16.91 1.68 -4.68
CA LEU A 100 -17.11 2.04 -3.28
C LEU A 100 -15.78 2.20 -2.53
N GLU A 101 -14.87 1.24 -2.69
CA GLU A 101 -13.54 1.31 -2.08
C GLU A 101 -12.81 2.61 -2.49
N SER A 102 -12.77 2.95 -3.78
CA SER A 102 -12.12 4.16 -4.28
C SER A 102 -12.80 5.43 -3.79
N HIS A 103 -14.14 5.48 -3.81
CA HIS A 103 -14.93 6.63 -3.38
C HIS A 103 -14.68 6.97 -1.91
N TYR A 104 -14.80 5.99 -1.03
CA TYR A 104 -14.61 6.21 0.40
C TYR A 104 -13.14 6.40 0.78
N GLN A 105 -12.19 5.80 0.05
CA GLN A 105 -10.78 6.13 0.20
C GLN A 105 -10.48 7.58 -0.13
N ARG A 106 -11.02 8.12 -1.24
CA ARG A 106 -10.82 9.54 -1.60
C ARG A 106 -11.41 10.48 -0.56
N ILE A 107 -12.62 10.20 -0.07
CA ILE A 107 -13.24 10.99 1.01
C ILE A 107 -12.36 10.97 2.25
N ALA A 108 -11.98 9.78 2.71
CA ALA A 108 -11.13 9.63 3.89
C ALA A 108 -9.76 10.30 3.73
N GLN A 109 -9.16 10.24 2.54
CA GLN A 109 -7.88 10.89 2.27
C GLN A 109 -8.00 12.42 2.38
N ASN A 110 -9.07 13.01 1.85
CA ASN A 110 -9.31 14.46 1.94
C ASN A 110 -9.50 14.89 3.39
N GLU A 111 -10.35 14.19 4.14
CA GLU A 111 -10.61 14.47 5.56
C GLU A 111 -9.36 14.27 6.43
N SER A 112 -8.61 13.19 6.19
CA SER A 112 -7.34 12.92 6.88
C SER A 112 -6.34 14.04 6.66
N THR A 113 -6.20 14.51 5.42
CA THR A 113 -5.28 15.61 5.06
C THR A 113 -5.73 16.92 5.67
N LEU A 114 -7.03 17.23 5.60
CA LEU A 114 -7.61 18.48 6.10
C LEU A 114 -7.44 18.63 7.64
N HIS A 115 -7.58 17.53 8.37
CA HIS A 115 -7.58 17.51 9.82
C HIS A 115 -6.31 16.94 10.45
N ALA A 116 -5.30 16.57 9.65
CA ALA A 116 -4.06 15.91 10.07
C ALA A 116 -4.29 14.67 10.96
N LYS A 117 -5.32 13.87 10.63
CA LYS A 117 -5.69 12.64 11.33
C LYS A 117 -5.11 11.40 10.64
N ASP A 118 -4.98 10.30 11.40
CA ASP A 118 -4.62 9.00 10.82
C ASP A 118 -5.65 8.57 9.77
N LEU A 119 -5.16 8.27 8.56
CA LEU A 119 -6.01 7.92 7.42
C LEU A 119 -6.85 6.66 7.66
N THR A 120 -6.28 5.66 8.34
CA THR A 120 -6.99 4.41 8.62
C THR A 120 -8.16 4.64 9.57
N LEU A 121 -7.93 5.44 10.60
CA LEU A 121 -8.99 5.82 11.53
C LEU A 121 -10.10 6.60 10.82
N VAL A 122 -9.74 7.60 10.02
CA VAL A 122 -10.71 8.41 9.26
C VAL A 122 -11.49 7.54 8.27
N TYR A 123 -10.84 6.57 7.61
CA TYR A 123 -11.55 5.65 6.72
C TYR A 123 -12.61 4.83 7.48
N LEU A 124 -12.25 4.26 8.64
CA LEU A 124 -13.21 3.51 9.46
C LEU A 124 -14.37 4.40 9.94
N GLU A 125 -14.09 5.65 10.35
CA GLU A 125 -15.11 6.62 10.73
C GLU A 125 -16.06 6.93 9.58
N THR A 126 -15.51 7.12 8.38
CA THR A 126 -16.29 7.42 7.17
C THR A 126 -17.20 6.26 6.81
N ILE A 127 -16.72 5.02 6.86
CA ILE A 127 -17.54 3.83 6.58
C ILE A 127 -18.59 3.63 7.67
N ASP A 128 -18.23 3.83 8.94
CA ASP A 128 -19.12 3.66 10.10
C ASP A 128 -20.33 4.59 10.02
N THR A 129 -20.13 5.83 9.57
CA THR A 129 -21.19 6.82 9.41
C THR A 129 -21.97 6.70 8.10
N SER A 130 -21.39 6.06 7.07
CA SER A 130 -22.02 5.94 5.75
C SER A 130 -22.90 4.71 5.60
N PHE A 131 -22.67 3.66 6.39
CA PHE A 131 -23.38 2.39 6.27
C PHE A 131 -23.97 1.94 7.60
N PRO A 132 -25.18 1.36 7.58
CA PRO A 132 -25.69 0.63 8.75
C PRO A 132 -24.85 -0.62 9.00
N ASP A 133 -24.93 -1.17 10.20
CA ASP A 133 -24.31 -2.43 10.53
C ASP A 133 -24.76 -3.53 9.56
N GLY A 134 -23.80 -4.32 9.09
CA GLY A 134 -24.07 -5.41 8.18
C GLY A 134 -22.92 -5.75 7.23
N PRO A 135 -23.14 -6.68 6.28
CA PRO A 135 -22.08 -7.27 5.46
C PRO A 135 -21.28 -6.25 4.61
N VAL A 136 -21.92 -5.20 4.11
CA VAL A 136 -21.24 -4.17 3.29
C VAL A 136 -20.22 -3.41 4.12
N LYS A 137 -20.64 -2.92 5.29
CA LYS A 137 -19.79 -2.22 6.26
C LYS A 137 -18.61 -3.10 6.69
N ASP A 138 -18.93 -4.34 7.09
CA ASP A 138 -17.94 -5.32 7.54
C ASP A 138 -16.89 -5.60 6.44
N GLU A 139 -17.32 -5.80 5.19
CA GLU A 139 -16.42 -6.13 4.07
C GLU A 139 -15.54 -4.94 3.70
N LEU A 140 -16.10 -3.72 3.62
CA LEU A 140 -15.33 -2.51 3.30
C LEU A 140 -14.25 -2.24 4.36
N MET A 141 -14.61 -2.27 5.65
CA MET A 141 -13.65 -2.07 6.73
C MET A 141 -12.58 -3.17 6.75
N PHE A 142 -12.96 -4.43 6.59
CA PHE A 142 -12.04 -5.55 6.58
C PHE A 142 -11.05 -5.49 5.41
N ASN A 143 -11.55 -5.23 4.19
CA ASN A 143 -10.71 -5.13 3.00
C ASN A 143 -9.67 -4.02 3.13
N TYR A 144 -10.07 -2.88 3.69
CA TYR A 144 -9.15 -1.77 3.95
C TYR A 144 -8.09 -2.15 4.98
N LEU A 145 -8.50 -2.70 6.14
CA LEU A 145 -7.58 -3.05 7.23
C LEU A 145 -6.59 -4.15 6.86
N ARG A 146 -6.95 -5.02 5.92
CA ARG A 146 -6.04 -6.09 5.44
C ARG A 146 -4.66 -5.58 5.05
N TYR A 147 -4.58 -4.35 4.52
CA TYR A 147 -3.35 -3.74 4.02
C TYR A 147 -3.07 -2.37 4.63
N GLY A 148 -4.09 -1.68 5.14
CA GLY A 148 -4.01 -0.32 5.64
C GLY A 148 -3.64 -0.20 7.13
N MET A 149 -3.77 -1.27 7.92
CA MET A 149 -3.44 -1.24 9.34
C MET A 149 -1.93 -1.13 9.54
N LYS A 150 -1.49 -0.14 10.32
CA LYS A 150 -0.08 0.18 10.54
C LYS A 150 0.27 0.16 12.03
N ALA A 151 1.51 -0.16 12.35
CA ALA A 151 2.06 -0.10 13.70
C ALA A 151 2.45 1.34 14.05
N ASN A 152 1.46 2.19 14.27
CA ASN A 152 1.62 3.61 14.62
C ASN A 152 0.80 3.95 15.89
N ALA A 153 0.78 5.22 16.27
CA ALA A 153 0.07 5.69 17.47
C ALA A 153 -1.45 5.45 17.42
N ALA A 154 -2.06 5.39 16.22
CA ALA A 154 -3.49 5.18 16.04
C ALA A 154 -3.90 3.69 16.09
N LEU A 155 -2.95 2.75 16.09
CA LEU A 155 -3.22 1.32 15.93
C LEU A 155 -4.26 0.77 16.91
N GLU A 156 -4.16 1.15 18.19
CA GLU A 156 -5.09 0.66 19.21
C GLU A 156 -6.50 1.20 19.00
N GLU A 157 -6.63 2.48 18.65
CA GLU A 157 -7.91 3.13 18.37
C GLU A 157 -8.57 2.54 17.12
N VAL A 158 -7.79 2.35 16.05
CA VAL A 158 -8.22 1.66 14.82
C VAL A 158 -8.78 0.26 15.16
N TYR A 159 -8.06 -0.52 15.96
CA TYR A 159 -8.50 -1.84 16.34
C TYR A 159 -9.79 -1.83 17.18
N LYS A 160 -9.87 -0.96 18.19
CA LYS A 160 -11.07 -0.83 19.05
C LYS A 160 -12.29 -0.42 18.22
N ARG A 161 -12.14 0.53 17.30
CA ARG A 161 -13.24 0.96 16.44
C ARG A 161 -13.70 -0.18 15.53
N TYR A 162 -12.78 -0.88 14.88
CA TYR A 162 -13.15 -2.05 14.08
C TYR A 162 -13.85 -3.12 14.91
N GLN A 163 -13.35 -3.42 16.10
CA GLN A 163 -13.95 -4.41 17.00
C GLN A 163 -15.37 -4.04 17.41
N SER A 164 -15.67 -2.77 17.65
CA SER A 164 -17.00 -2.31 18.04
C SER A 164 -18.00 -2.28 16.88
N SER A 165 -17.52 -2.06 15.65
CA SER A 165 -18.37 -1.90 14.46
C SER A 165 -18.51 -3.16 13.61
N ASN A 166 -17.66 -4.20 13.83
CA ASN A 166 -17.64 -5.40 13.00
C ASN A 166 -18.46 -6.54 13.65
N GLN A 167 -19.35 -7.15 12.85
CA GLN A 167 -20.19 -8.28 13.25
C GLN A 167 -19.71 -9.62 12.68
N ASN A 168 -18.73 -9.62 11.77
CA ASN A 168 -18.17 -10.83 11.18
C ASN A 168 -17.03 -11.39 12.04
N SER A 169 -17.28 -12.47 12.78
CA SER A 169 -16.34 -13.08 13.72
C SER A 169 -15.07 -13.61 13.04
N GLU A 170 -15.15 -14.10 11.79
CA GLU A 170 -13.99 -14.58 11.03
C GLU A 170 -13.07 -13.41 10.67
N ASN A 171 -13.62 -12.33 10.14
CA ASN A 171 -12.87 -11.13 9.80
C ASN A 171 -12.26 -10.50 11.05
N LEU A 172 -13.02 -10.43 12.15
CA LEU A 172 -12.52 -9.93 13.44
C LEU A 172 -11.33 -10.76 13.93
N SER A 173 -11.38 -12.08 13.83
CA SER A 173 -10.27 -12.95 14.20
C SER A 173 -9.00 -12.66 13.39
N LYS A 174 -9.13 -12.44 12.07
CA LYS A 174 -8.01 -12.10 11.18
C LYS A 174 -7.41 -10.73 11.53
N VAL A 175 -8.24 -9.73 11.78
CA VAL A 175 -7.78 -8.38 12.17
C VAL A 175 -7.14 -8.41 13.54
N THR A 176 -7.71 -9.15 14.51
CA THR A 176 -7.12 -9.35 15.85
C THR A 176 -5.73 -9.98 15.77
N SER A 177 -5.55 -10.99 14.90
CA SER A 177 -4.24 -11.61 14.69
C SER A 177 -3.23 -10.61 14.11
N SER A 178 -3.65 -9.77 13.17
CA SER A 178 -2.81 -8.70 12.62
C SER A 178 -2.48 -7.64 13.68
N TYR A 179 -3.46 -7.22 14.47
CA TYR A 179 -3.26 -6.28 15.57
C TYR A 179 -2.23 -6.78 16.59
N LYS A 180 -2.31 -8.06 17.00
CA LYS A 180 -1.33 -8.65 17.92
C LYS A 180 0.10 -8.61 17.39
N VAL A 181 0.30 -8.82 16.10
CA VAL A 181 1.64 -8.67 15.48
C VAL A 181 2.07 -7.21 15.49
N LEU A 182 1.21 -6.31 14.96
CA LEU A 182 1.55 -4.90 14.80
C LEU A 182 1.75 -4.17 16.13
N SER A 183 1.04 -4.56 17.20
CA SER A 183 1.20 -3.97 18.54
C SER A 183 2.61 -4.18 19.14
N ASN A 184 3.33 -5.22 18.68
CA ASN A 184 4.72 -5.46 19.05
C ASN A 184 5.72 -4.71 18.16
N LEU A 185 5.24 -4.04 17.11
CA LEU A 185 6.05 -3.33 16.11
C LEU A 185 5.88 -1.81 16.16
N THR A 186 5.19 -1.30 17.17
CA THR A 186 5.04 0.15 17.36
C THR A 186 6.37 0.79 17.73
N PRO A 187 6.59 2.08 17.40
CA PRO A 187 7.81 2.80 17.75
C PRO A 187 8.19 2.63 19.22
N GLY A 188 9.50 2.43 19.48
CA GLY A 188 10.05 2.19 20.81
C GLY A 188 10.05 0.74 21.27
N LYS A 189 9.37 -0.18 20.57
CA LYS A 189 9.46 -1.62 20.86
C LYS A 189 10.75 -2.21 20.32
N ALA A 190 11.29 -3.24 20.98
CA ALA A 190 12.45 -3.97 20.49
C ALA A 190 12.16 -4.61 19.13
N SER A 191 13.09 -4.45 18.18
CA SER A 191 12.99 -5.09 16.87
C SER A 191 13.07 -6.61 16.99
N PRO A 192 12.28 -7.38 16.23
CA PRO A 192 12.56 -8.78 15.98
C PRO A 192 14.02 -9.00 15.56
N ILE A 193 14.65 -9.99 16.16
CA ILE A 193 16.05 -10.32 15.87
C ILE A 193 16.16 -11.12 14.58
N PHE A 194 17.33 -11.04 13.95
CA PHE A 194 17.70 -11.88 12.82
C PHE A 194 19.17 -12.26 12.89
N THR A 195 19.53 -13.35 12.21
CA THR A 195 20.89 -13.76 11.87
C THR A 195 20.80 -14.46 10.52
N TYR A 196 21.46 -13.89 9.50
CA TYR A 196 21.36 -14.38 8.14
C TYR A 196 22.71 -14.37 7.43
N GLU A 197 22.85 -15.22 6.40
CA GLU A 197 24.01 -15.29 5.54
C GLU A 197 24.31 -13.92 4.92
N ASN A 198 25.57 -13.51 5.01
CA ASN A 198 26.07 -12.30 4.37
C ASN A 198 26.73 -12.64 3.03
N TYR A 199 26.41 -11.85 2.00
CA TYR A 199 27.02 -11.96 0.67
C TYR A 199 28.54 -11.97 0.70
N LYS A 200 29.17 -11.24 1.62
CA LYS A 200 30.63 -11.18 1.81
C LYS A 200 31.19 -12.38 2.55
N GLY A 201 30.36 -13.32 2.94
CA GLY A 201 30.70 -14.52 3.71
C GLY A 201 30.39 -14.39 5.20
N GLY A 202 30.16 -15.54 5.82
CA GLY A 202 29.71 -15.60 7.22
C GLY A 202 28.25 -15.16 7.38
N GLU A 203 27.89 -14.80 8.61
CA GLU A 203 26.55 -14.34 8.97
C GLU A 203 26.61 -12.92 9.53
N THR A 204 25.49 -12.22 9.49
CA THR A 204 25.30 -10.94 10.18
C THR A 204 23.97 -10.98 10.93
N SER A 205 24.03 -10.61 12.19
CA SER A 205 22.88 -10.49 13.07
C SER A 205 22.52 -9.03 13.35
N LEU A 206 21.29 -8.79 13.84
CA LEU A 206 20.89 -7.47 14.33
C LEU A 206 21.84 -6.98 15.43
N LYS A 207 22.37 -7.88 16.28
CA LYS A 207 23.28 -7.56 17.37
C LYS A 207 24.62 -7.00 16.88
N ASP A 208 25.10 -7.48 15.73
CA ASP A 208 26.38 -7.01 15.14
C ASP A 208 26.26 -5.55 14.63
N LEU A 209 25.07 -5.04 14.51
CA LEU A 209 24.75 -3.68 14.05
C LEU A 209 24.39 -2.73 15.21
N ALA A 210 24.49 -3.20 16.46
CA ALA A 210 24.18 -2.39 17.64
C ALA A 210 25.02 -1.10 17.68
N GLY A 211 24.41 -0.02 18.16
CA GLY A 211 25.04 1.31 18.21
C GLY A 211 24.88 2.13 16.92
N LYS A 212 24.29 1.58 15.85
CA LYS A 212 24.00 2.29 14.61
C LYS A 212 22.49 2.45 14.41
N ILE A 213 22.09 3.51 13.73
CA ILE A 213 20.78 3.54 13.07
C ILE A 213 20.80 2.47 11.97
N ILE A 214 19.70 1.71 11.82
CA ILE A 214 19.65 0.64 10.83
C ILE A 214 18.46 0.90 9.90
N TYR A 215 18.73 1.00 8.61
CA TYR A 215 17.70 1.09 7.57
C TYR A 215 17.70 -0.21 6.77
N ILE A 216 16.62 -1.00 6.92
CA ILE A 216 16.49 -2.31 6.29
C ILE A 216 15.59 -2.19 5.06
N ASP A 217 16.05 -2.71 3.93
CA ASP A 217 15.31 -2.95 2.69
C ASP A 217 15.01 -4.45 2.57
N VAL A 218 13.73 -4.83 2.61
CA VAL A 218 13.30 -6.21 2.35
C VAL A 218 12.86 -6.31 0.90
N TRP A 219 13.58 -7.14 0.14
CA TRP A 219 13.47 -7.21 -1.31
C TRP A 219 13.60 -8.63 -1.88
N ALA A 220 13.50 -8.77 -3.20
CA ALA A 220 13.85 -10.00 -3.93
C ALA A 220 14.21 -9.69 -5.39
N THR A 221 14.96 -10.60 -6.02
CA THR A 221 15.43 -10.44 -7.41
C THR A 221 14.30 -10.41 -8.45
N TRP A 222 13.16 -10.97 -8.14
CA TRP A 222 11.95 -10.98 -8.97
C TRP A 222 11.01 -9.79 -8.71
N CYS A 223 11.30 -8.98 -7.69
CA CYS A 223 10.45 -7.87 -7.28
C CYS A 223 10.70 -6.61 -8.13
N GLY A 224 9.92 -6.42 -9.19
CA GLY A 224 10.05 -5.24 -10.06
C GLY A 224 9.98 -3.89 -9.32
N PRO A 225 9.04 -3.66 -8.40
CA PRO A 225 9.01 -2.44 -7.58
C PRO A 225 10.28 -2.25 -6.73
N CYS A 226 10.85 -3.33 -6.15
CA CYS A 226 12.10 -3.26 -5.37
C CYS A 226 13.27 -2.82 -6.25
N LEU A 227 13.37 -3.41 -7.45
CA LEU A 227 14.43 -3.09 -8.41
C LEU A 227 14.38 -1.62 -8.87
N ARG A 228 13.21 -0.98 -8.84
CA ARG A 228 13.07 0.46 -9.14
C ARG A 228 13.58 1.38 -8.03
N GLU A 229 13.63 0.89 -6.78
CA GLU A 229 14.16 1.65 -5.64
C GLU A 229 15.69 1.60 -5.54
N ILE A 230 16.35 0.63 -6.19
CA ILE A 230 17.83 0.47 -6.11
C ILE A 230 18.60 1.76 -6.43
N PRO A 231 18.30 2.54 -7.50
CA PRO A 231 19.05 3.76 -7.76
C PRO A 231 18.93 4.80 -6.64
N ALA A 232 17.73 4.94 -6.06
CA ALA A 232 17.48 5.85 -4.95
C ALA A 232 18.17 5.36 -3.66
N LEU A 233 18.16 4.05 -3.40
CA LEU A 233 18.85 3.45 -2.26
C LEU A 233 20.37 3.67 -2.34
N LYS A 234 20.98 3.44 -3.51
CA LYS A 234 22.42 3.71 -3.73
C LYS A 234 22.79 5.17 -3.49
N ASN A 235 21.94 6.10 -3.94
CA ASN A 235 22.16 7.53 -3.65
C ASN A 235 22.05 7.83 -2.15
N LEU A 236 21.06 7.22 -1.48
CA LEU A 236 20.89 7.39 -0.03
C LEU A 236 22.11 6.84 0.73
N GLU A 237 22.59 5.64 0.39
CA GLU A 237 23.79 5.05 0.97
C GLU A 237 25.03 5.94 0.78
N LYS A 238 25.19 6.51 -0.43
CA LYS A 238 26.29 7.43 -0.73
C LYS A 238 26.21 8.71 0.12
N ASP A 239 25.02 9.29 0.26
CA ASP A 239 24.83 10.57 0.95
C ASP A 239 25.04 10.44 2.47
N TYR A 240 24.86 9.23 3.01
CA TYR A 240 24.99 8.95 4.45
C TYR A 240 26.17 8.02 4.81
N HIS A 241 27.12 7.80 3.89
CA HIS A 241 28.20 6.82 4.09
C HIS A 241 29.10 7.11 5.31
N ASP A 242 29.31 8.39 5.65
CA ASP A 242 30.11 8.84 6.79
C ASP A 242 29.29 9.01 8.09
N LYS A 243 28.02 8.63 8.08
CA LYS A 243 27.12 8.76 9.21
C LYS A 243 26.99 7.45 9.98
N ASN A 244 26.53 7.53 11.22
CA ASN A 244 26.35 6.36 12.07
C ASN A 244 25.07 5.55 11.70
N ILE A 245 25.02 5.08 10.47
CA ILE A 245 23.92 4.29 9.93
C ILE A 245 24.42 3.04 9.22
N ALA A 246 23.67 1.94 9.33
CA ALA A 246 23.85 0.73 8.54
C ALA A 246 22.68 0.56 7.57
N PHE A 247 22.98 0.42 6.28
CA PHE A 247 22.01 0.02 5.27
C PHE A 247 22.08 -1.49 5.08
N VAL A 248 20.93 -2.16 5.24
CA VAL A 248 20.81 -3.63 5.16
C VAL A 248 19.78 -3.97 4.11
N SER A 249 20.20 -4.70 3.07
CA SER A 249 19.28 -5.26 2.08
C SER A 249 19.08 -6.75 2.37
N LEU A 250 17.90 -7.11 2.85
CA LEU A 250 17.50 -8.46 3.20
C LEU A 250 16.68 -9.08 2.06
N SER A 251 17.29 -10.01 1.33
CA SER A 251 16.59 -10.75 0.28
C SER A 251 15.71 -11.85 0.87
N ILE A 252 14.51 -11.97 0.30
CA ILE A 252 13.59 -13.09 0.55
C ILE A 252 13.44 -13.98 -0.68
N ASP A 253 14.47 -14.05 -1.51
CA ASP A 253 14.50 -15.00 -2.62
C ASP A 253 14.44 -16.46 -2.11
N GLU A 254 13.96 -17.36 -2.94
CA GLU A 254 14.01 -18.79 -2.65
C GLU A 254 15.43 -19.33 -2.89
N GLU A 255 15.78 -20.46 -2.27
CA GLU A 255 17.10 -21.10 -2.41
C GLU A 255 17.47 -21.35 -3.89
N LYS A 256 16.50 -21.71 -4.73
CA LYS A 256 16.71 -21.89 -6.18
C LYS A 256 17.20 -20.61 -6.89
N ASP A 257 16.91 -19.44 -6.35
CA ASP A 257 17.30 -18.13 -6.89
C ASP A 257 18.59 -17.56 -6.24
N TYR A 258 19.25 -18.34 -5.37
CA TYR A 258 20.45 -17.92 -4.64
C TYR A 258 21.56 -17.39 -5.56
N GLN A 259 21.87 -18.10 -6.65
CA GLN A 259 22.89 -17.66 -7.61
C GLN A 259 22.49 -16.39 -8.34
N LYS A 260 21.19 -16.22 -8.63
CA LYS A 260 20.64 -15.01 -9.23
C LYS A 260 20.78 -13.82 -8.29
N TRP A 261 20.51 -14.01 -6.98
CA TRP A 261 20.72 -13.00 -5.95
C TRP A 261 22.20 -12.57 -5.90
N ARG A 262 23.14 -13.52 -5.84
CA ARG A 262 24.57 -13.21 -5.84
C ARG A 262 25.03 -12.48 -7.09
N SER A 263 24.62 -12.94 -8.27
CA SER A 263 24.94 -12.28 -9.54
C SER A 263 24.39 -10.86 -9.60
N MET A 264 23.14 -10.67 -9.18
CA MET A 264 22.53 -9.34 -9.20
C MET A 264 23.23 -8.33 -8.27
N ILE A 265 23.71 -8.75 -7.11
CA ILE A 265 24.52 -7.90 -6.22
C ILE A 265 25.79 -7.46 -6.92
N ALA A 266 26.51 -8.40 -7.56
CA ALA A 266 27.76 -8.12 -8.29
C ALA A 266 27.50 -7.20 -9.50
N ASP A 267 26.56 -7.59 -10.38
CA ASP A 267 26.28 -6.92 -11.66
C ASP A 267 25.78 -5.48 -11.47
N ARG A 268 25.00 -5.26 -10.41
CA ARG A 268 24.47 -3.93 -10.08
C ARG A 268 25.34 -3.16 -9.09
N ALA A 269 26.46 -3.76 -8.64
CA ALA A 269 27.35 -3.19 -7.62
C ALA A 269 26.54 -2.66 -6.43
N LEU A 270 25.73 -3.53 -5.80
CA LEU A 270 24.93 -3.18 -4.64
C LEU A 270 25.85 -3.03 -3.44
N SER A 271 25.75 -1.89 -2.76
CA SER A 271 26.51 -1.56 -1.55
C SER A 271 25.75 -1.98 -0.28
N GLY A 272 26.18 -1.49 0.86
CA GLY A 272 25.56 -1.86 2.13
C GLY A 272 25.82 -3.31 2.55
N ILE A 273 25.01 -3.79 3.47
CA ILE A 273 25.03 -5.16 3.99
C ILE A 273 23.98 -5.96 3.25
N GLN A 274 24.42 -6.94 2.47
CA GLN A 274 23.53 -7.76 1.66
C GLN A 274 23.34 -9.12 2.33
N LEU A 275 22.11 -9.43 2.75
CA LEU A 275 21.74 -10.63 3.49
C LEU A 275 20.75 -11.47 2.72
N MET A 276 20.80 -12.79 2.91
CA MET A 276 19.83 -13.74 2.39
C MET A 276 19.02 -14.32 3.56
N ALA A 277 17.71 -14.04 3.60
CA ALA A 277 16.83 -14.63 4.60
C ALA A 277 16.64 -16.13 4.36
N ASP A 278 16.45 -16.87 5.44
CA ASP A 278 16.00 -18.25 5.38
C ASP A 278 14.50 -18.33 4.96
N ASN A 279 14.08 -19.44 4.39
CA ASN A 279 12.66 -19.77 4.19
C ASN A 279 11.80 -18.69 3.49
N ASN A 280 12.38 -17.76 2.73
CA ASN A 280 11.67 -16.72 1.96
C ASN A 280 10.56 -16.00 2.77
N TRP A 281 9.30 -16.03 2.32
CA TRP A 281 8.14 -15.45 3.02
C TRP A 281 7.85 -16.05 4.40
N LYS A 282 8.38 -17.24 4.70
CA LYS A 282 8.22 -17.92 5.99
C LYS A 282 9.38 -17.65 6.94
N SER A 283 10.34 -16.85 6.53
CA SER A 283 11.42 -16.40 7.41
C SER A 283 10.86 -15.81 8.72
N SER A 284 11.55 -16.08 9.82
CA SER A 284 11.16 -15.60 11.15
C SER A 284 11.07 -14.08 11.21
N PHE A 285 11.99 -13.37 10.56
CA PHE A 285 11.98 -11.92 10.46
C PHE A 285 10.75 -11.41 9.69
N VAL A 286 10.46 -11.98 8.52
CA VAL A 286 9.34 -11.61 7.66
C VAL A 286 8.01 -11.79 8.40
N THR A 287 7.84 -12.96 9.05
CA THR A 287 6.62 -13.26 9.79
C THR A 287 6.46 -12.42 11.05
N SER A 288 7.54 -12.16 11.78
CA SER A 288 7.53 -11.32 12.99
C SER A 288 7.21 -9.86 12.68
N TYR A 289 7.65 -9.35 11.54
CA TYR A 289 7.27 -8.02 11.04
C TYR A 289 5.92 -7.99 10.33
N GLY A 290 5.25 -9.14 10.20
CA GLY A 290 3.96 -9.22 9.48
C GLY A 290 4.05 -8.75 8.03
N ILE A 291 5.20 -8.95 7.37
CA ILE A 291 5.45 -8.49 6.00
C ILE A 291 4.64 -9.35 5.03
N ARG A 292 3.74 -8.73 4.29
CA ARG A 292 2.85 -9.37 3.30
C ARG A 292 3.11 -8.93 1.87
N GLY A 293 4.07 -8.02 1.68
CA GLY A 293 4.45 -7.48 0.39
C GLY A 293 5.78 -6.74 0.44
N ILE A 294 6.49 -6.74 -0.68
CA ILE A 294 7.77 -6.03 -0.87
C ILE A 294 7.67 -5.04 -2.05
N PRO A 295 8.47 -3.96 -2.04
CA PRO A 295 9.50 -3.62 -1.06
C PRO A 295 8.90 -3.22 0.29
N ARG A 296 9.60 -3.53 1.38
CA ARG A 296 9.31 -3.08 2.74
C ARG A 296 10.56 -2.45 3.32
N PHE A 297 10.42 -1.28 3.91
CA PHE A 297 11.52 -0.59 4.57
C PHE A 297 11.26 -0.48 6.07
N ILE A 298 12.31 -0.63 6.87
CA ILE A 298 12.23 -0.63 8.32
C ILE A 298 13.36 0.24 8.87
N LEU A 299 13.07 1.03 9.89
CA LEU A 299 14.03 1.89 10.54
C LEU A 299 14.14 1.54 12.03
N ILE A 300 15.37 1.29 12.50
CA ILE A 300 15.68 0.83 13.86
C ILE A 300 16.69 1.79 14.47
N ASP A 301 16.57 2.08 15.77
CA ASP A 301 17.47 2.96 16.51
C ASP A 301 18.78 2.27 16.94
N THR A 302 19.69 3.03 17.53
CA THR A 302 20.99 2.56 18.01
C THR A 302 20.89 1.55 19.15
N ALA A 303 19.77 1.49 19.86
CA ALA A 303 19.50 0.52 20.91
C ALA A 303 18.82 -0.77 20.42
N GLY A 304 18.47 -0.83 19.11
CA GLY A 304 17.77 -1.96 18.50
C GLY A 304 16.25 -1.88 18.62
N ASN A 305 15.70 -0.70 18.94
CA ASN A 305 14.25 -0.50 18.96
C ASN A 305 13.73 0.02 17.63
N ILE A 306 12.49 -0.30 17.31
CA ILE A 306 11.80 0.14 16.09
C ILE A 306 11.55 1.65 16.17
N ILE A 307 12.04 2.39 15.17
CA ILE A 307 11.62 3.77 14.90
C ILE A 307 10.39 3.74 13.99
N ASN A 308 10.44 2.95 12.91
CA ASN A 308 9.34 2.79 11.98
C ASN A 308 9.42 1.41 11.29
N SER A 309 8.37 0.59 11.47
CA SER A 309 8.26 -0.75 10.86
C SER A 309 7.73 -0.74 9.42
N ASP A 310 7.36 0.44 8.90
CA ASP A 310 6.95 0.68 7.51
C ASP A 310 7.49 2.06 7.06
N ALA A 311 8.82 2.20 7.09
CA ALA A 311 9.54 3.43 6.81
C ALA A 311 9.37 3.89 5.36
N PRO A 312 9.48 5.19 5.07
CA PRO A 312 9.45 5.71 3.71
C PRO A 312 10.52 5.06 2.82
N ARG A 313 10.16 4.88 1.54
CA ARG A 313 11.06 4.32 0.52
C ARG A 313 12.24 5.25 0.25
N PRO A 314 13.38 4.74 -0.27
CA PRO A 314 14.52 5.56 -0.64
C PRO A 314 14.20 6.68 -1.63
N SER A 315 13.23 6.45 -2.54
CA SER A 315 12.76 7.45 -3.51
C SER A 315 11.86 8.53 -2.91
N ASN A 316 11.34 8.34 -1.70
CA ASN A 316 10.53 9.34 -0.98
C ASN A 316 11.47 10.34 -0.26
N PRO A 317 11.37 11.67 -0.53
CA PRO A 317 12.19 12.68 0.15
C PRO A 317 12.07 12.66 1.69
N GLU A 318 10.95 12.21 2.22
CA GLU A 318 10.67 12.14 3.65
C GLU A 318 11.71 11.32 4.41
N ILE A 319 12.27 10.26 3.80
CA ILE A 319 13.30 9.45 4.47
C ILE A 319 14.53 10.28 4.82
N ARG A 320 14.93 11.24 3.96
CA ARG A 320 16.05 12.13 4.23
C ARG A 320 15.78 13.05 5.40
N THR A 321 14.56 13.57 5.50
CA THR A 321 14.15 14.38 6.65
C THR A 321 14.22 13.59 7.96
N ILE A 322 13.74 12.35 7.95
CA ILE A 322 13.81 11.46 9.11
C ILE A 322 15.27 11.17 9.49
N LEU A 323 16.10 10.75 8.52
CA LEU A 323 17.50 10.41 8.78
C LEU A 323 18.32 11.62 9.27
N ASN A 324 18.08 12.82 8.71
CA ASN A 324 18.76 14.04 9.17
C ASN A 324 18.42 14.42 10.62
N ASN A 325 17.24 14.04 11.11
CA ASN A 325 16.84 14.27 12.49
C ASN A 325 17.40 13.21 13.47
N LEU A 326 17.86 12.06 12.96
CA LEU A 326 18.35 10.94 13.76
C LEU A 326 19.89 10.90 13.84
N LEU A 327 20.59 11.51 12.89
CA LEU A 327 22.03 11.46 12.65
C LEU A 327 22.72 12.82 12.83
#